data_0ae0bbf1a46e0b02f58eb299043da1e5
#
_entry.id   0ae0bbf1a46e0b02f58eb299043da1e5
#
_cell.length_a   1.000
_cell.length_b   1.000
_cell.length_c   1.000
_cell.angle_alpha   90.00
_cell.angle_beta   90.00
_cell.angle_gamma   90.00
#
_symmetry.space_group_name_H-M   'P 1'
#
loop_
_entity.id
_entity.type
_entity.pdbx_description
1 polymer ?
#
loop_
_entity_poly.entity_id
_entity_poly.type
_entity_poly.pdbx_seq_one_letter_code
_entity_poly.pdbx_strand_id
1 'polypeptide(L)'
;MNIAIRSYTRSGNTKKLADAISGALNIEAFDVSVPLSEKTDILFIGCSYYAFDVDPIVKDFIVNNKNNIGKIVCFGTSAMMKSMKKPVTKVAKTVGIAVSDEEFHCRGRFGKIHKNRPDADDLKDAAEFAKKVVQ
;
A
#
# COMPACT_ATOMS: atom_id res chain seq x y z
N MET A 1 0.40 -15.20 -12.44
CA MET A 1 0.26 -13.76 -12.17
C MET A 1 1.34 -13.31 -11.20
N ASN A 2 2.09 -12.29 -11.58
CA ASN A 2 3.13 -11.75 -10.71
C ASN A 2 2.55 -10.66 -9.81
N ILE A 3 2.73 -10.82 -8.50
CA ILE A 3 2.22 -9.91 -7.49
C ILE A 3 3.39 -9.45 -6.63
N ALA A 4 3.44 -8.18 -6.31
CA ALA A 4 4.44 -7.62 -5.43
C ALA A 4 3.78 -6.76 -4.35
N ILE A 5 4.45 -6.64 -3.22
CA ILE A 5 4.01 -5.83 -2.08
C ILE A 5 5.15 -4.90 -1.72
N ARG A 6 4.88 -3.61 -1.71
CA ARG A 6 5.85 -2.59 -1.31
C ARG A 6 5.18 -1.59 -0.38
N SER A 7 5.90 -1.16 0.64
CA SER A 7 5.36 -0.20 1.59
C SER A 7 6.41 0.76 2.08
N TYR A 8 5.95 1.91 2.55
CA TYR A 8 6.76 2.88 3.27
C TYR A 8 5.99 3.34 4.49
N THR A 9 6.65 3.35 5.64
CA THR A 9 6.05 3.78 6.89
C THR A 9 7.09 4.44 7.78
N ARG A 10 6.68 5.50 8.45
CA ARG A 10 7.53 6.18 9.45
C ARG A 10 7.33 5.58 10.84
N SER A 11 6.14 5.05 11.12
CA SER A 11 5.74 4.59 12.45
C SER A 11 5.60 3.07 12.59
N GLY A 12 5.69 2.32 11.48
CA GLY A 12 5.48 0.88 11.47
C GLY A 12 4.03 0.45 11.27
N ASN A 13 3.07 1.36 11.23
CA ASN A 13 1.65 1.00 11.09
C ASN A 13 1.34 0.32 9.78
N THR A 14 1.76 0.94 8.68
CA THR A 14 1.52 0.38 7.34
C THR A 14 2.28 -0.92 7.12
N LYS A 15 3.45 -1.06 7.74
CA LYS A 15 4.22 -2.31 7.68
C LYS A 15 3.44 -3.48 8.25
N LYS A 16 2.68 -3.27 9.32
CA LYS A 16 1.82 -4.32 9.89
C LYS A 16 0.79 -4.81 8.87
N LEU A 17 0.21 -3.89 8.10
CA LEU A 17 -0.73 -4.25 7.04
C LEU A 17 -0.01 -5.00 5.91
N ALA A 18 1.16 -4.53 5.51
CA ALA A 18 1.96 -5.19 4.46
C ALA A 18 2.31 -6.62 4.86
N ASP A 19 2.68 -6.84 6.11
CA ASP A 19 3.00 -8.17 6.63
C ASP A 19 1.77 -9.08 6.64
N ALA A 20 0.59 -8.54 6.98
CA ALA A 20 -0.66 -9.30 6.95
C ALA A 20 -1.02 -9.73 5.52
N ILE A 21 -0.87 -8.83 4.56
CA ILE A 21 -1.11 -9.12 3.14
C ILE A 21 -0.09 -10.15 2.64
N SER A 22 1.17 -9.99 3.04
CA SER A 22 2.24 -10.93 2.72
C SER A 22 1.90 -12.34 3.18
N GLY A 23 1.47 -12.49 4.42
CA GLY A 23 1.06 -13.78 4.96
C GLY A 23 -0.14 -14.38 4.22
N ALA A 24 -1.12 -13.54 3.87
CA ALA A 24 -2.33 -13.99 3.18
C ALA A 24 -2.03 -14.50 1.76
N LEU A 25 -1.13 -13.84 1.05
CA LEU A 25 -0.81 -14.18 -0.34
C LEU A 25 0.41 -15.07 -0.48
N ASN A 26 1.11 -15.35 0.62
CA ASN A 26 2.35 -16.13 0.62
C ASN A 26 3.40 -15.50 -0.32
N ILE A 27 3.54 -14.18 -0.26
CA ILE A 27 4.46 -13.39 -1.06
C ILE A 27 5.21 -12.47 -0.12
N GLU A 28 6.54 -12.37 -0.27
CA GLU A 28 7.34 -11.51 0.60
C GLU A 28 7.05 -10.03 0.34
N ALA A 29 6.91 -9.26 1.42
CA ALA A 29 6.72 -7.81 1.35
C ALA A 29 8.05 -7.11 1.61
N PHE A 30 8.31 -6.03 0.87
CA PHE A 30 9.52 -5.24 1.00
C PHE A 30 9.20 -3.76 1.15
N ASP A 31 10.15 -3.01 1.67
CA ASP A 31 10.12 -1.56 1.65
C ASP A 31 10.29 -1.04 0.21
N VAL A 32 9.84 0.20 -0.03
CA VAL A 32 9.98 0.85 -1.35
C VAL A 32 11.43 1.13 -1.76
N SER A 33 12.39 0.90 -0.88
CA SER A 33 13.81 0.96 -1.24
C SER A 33 14.24 -0.22 -2.12
N VAL A 34 13.45 -1.28 -2.17
CA VAL A 34 13.71 -2.47 -2.99
C VAL A 34 12.94 -2.34 -4.30
N PRO A 35 13.61 -2.18 -5.43
CA PRO A 35 12.91 -2.03 -6.71
C PRO A 35 12.26 -3.33 -7.16
N LEU A 36 11.36 -3.23 -8.14
CA LEU A 36 10.76 -4.41 -8.78
C LEU A 36 11.79 -5.00 -9.74
N SER A 37 12.05 -6.31 -9.62
CA SER A 37 13.03 -7.01 -10.44
C SER A 37 12.46 -7.56 -11.73
N GLU A 38 11.12 -7.62 -11.84
CA GLU A 38 10.43 -8.16 -13.01
C GLU A 38 9.06 -7.51 -13.18
N LYS A 39 8.43 -7.77 -14.31
CA LYS A 39 7.09 -7.24 -14.56
C LYS A 39 6.10 -7.80 -13.55
N THR A 40 5.32 -6.90 -12.96
CA THR A 40 4.38 -7.18 -11.89
C THR A 40 2.97 -6.85 -12.37
N ASP A 41 2.08 -7.83 -12.34
CA ASP A 41 0.69 -7.62 -12.77
C ASP A 41 -0.08 -6.78 -11.77
N ILE A 42 0.10 -7.06 -10.48
CA ILE A 42 -0.55 -6.32 -9.39
C ILE A 42 0.51 -5.92 -8.37
N LEU A 43 0.64 -4.62 -8.16
CA LEU A 43 1.48 -4.04 -7.11
C LEU A 43 0.60 -3.54 -5.99
N PHE A 44 0.67 -4.19 -4.82
CA PHE A 44 0.10 -3.63 -3.59
C PHE A 44 1.08 -2.59 -3.08
N ILE A 45 0.68 -1.33 -3.08
CA ILE A 45 1.51 -0.23 -2.59
C ILE A 45 0.87 0.36 -1.34
N GLY A 46 1.65 0.46 -0.28
CA GLY A 46 1.15 0.96 0.99
C GLY A 46 1.98 2.08 1.57
N CYS A 47 1.29 3.02 2.22
CA CYS A 47 1.96 4.03 3.01
C CYS A 47 0.98 4.67 3.99
N SER A 48 1.52 5.44 4.92
CA SER A 48 0.72 6.32 5.75
C SER A 48 0.41 7.59 5.00
N TYR A 49 -0.76 8.15 5.24
CA TYR A 49 -1.24 9.36 4.60
C TYR A 49 -1.04 10.54 5.55
N TYR A 50 -0.18 11.46 5.17
CA TYR A 50 0.15 12.65 5.99
C TYR A 50 -0.19 13.92 5.23
N ALA A 51 -0.77 14.90 5.91
CA ALA A 51 -1.03 16.23 5.35
C ALA A 51 -1.72 16.18 3.98
N PHE A 52 -2.69 15.29 3.82
CA PHE A 52 -3.48 15.10 2.59
C PHE A 52 -2.67 14.56 1.41
N ASP A 53 -1.51 13.96 1.67
CA ASP A 53 -0.67 13.41 0.61
C ASP A 53 0.10 12.19 1.11
N VAL A 54 0.71 11.47 0.18
CA VAL A 54 1.61 10.36 0.49
C VAL A 54 3.06 10.85 0.38
N ASP A 55 3.96 10.15 1.06
CA ASP A 55 5.36 10.53 1.08
C ASP A 55 5.94 10.52 -0.35
N PRO A 56 6.76 11.52 -0.70
CA PRO A 56 7.39 11.57 -2.02
C PRO A 56 8.18 10.33 -2.42
N ILE A 57 8.72 9.58 -1.45
CA ILE A 57 9.45 8.35 -1.73
C ILE A 57 8.56 7.28 -2.38
N VAL A 58 7.27 7.28 -2.04
CA VAL A 58 6.28 6.37 -2.65
C VAL A 58 6.02 6.79 -4.10
N LYS A 59 5.90 8.08 -4.33
CA LYS A 59 5.72 8.63 -5.69
C LYS A 59 6.92 8.31 -6.58
N ASP A 60 8.13 8.49 -6.05
CA ASP A 60 9.36 8.18 -6.76
C ASP A 60 9.46 6.71 -7.10
N PHE A 61 9.05 5.83 -6.18
CA PHE A 61 9.03 4.40 -6.43
C PHE A 61 8.15 4.05 -7.64
N ILE A 62 6.97 4.64 -7.71
CA ILE A 62 6.04 4.39 -8.82
C ILE A 62 6.66 4.84 -10.15
N VAL A 63 7.23 6.03 -10.18
CA VAL A 63 7.87 6.56 -11.39
C VAL A 63 9.08 5.73 -11.80
N ASN A 64 9.93 5.39 -10.85
CA ASN A 64 11.18 4.67 -11.13
C ASN A 64 10.94 3.22 -11.57
N ASN A 65 9.81 2.64 -11.19
CA ASN A 65 9.47 1.26 -11.53
C ASN A 65 8.33 1.16 -12.56
N LYS A 66 8.00 2.24 -13.23
CA LYS A 66 6.83 2.34 -14.11
C LYS A 66 6.74 1.25 -15.18
N ASN A 67 7.88 0.80 -15.68
CA ASN A 67 7.93 -0.21 -16.74
C ASN A 67 7.60 -1.62 -16.22
N ASN A 68 7.59 -1.81 -14.91
CA ASN A 68 7.36 -3.10 -14.27
C ASN A 68 6.04 -3.15 -13.50
N ILE A 69 5.18 -2.13 -13.63
CA ILE A 69 3.90 -2.08 -12.90
C ILE A 69 2.73 -2.19 -13.87
N GLY A 70 1.92 -3.23 -13.71
CA GLY A 70 0.69 -3.39 -14.48
C GLY A 70 -0.47 -2.62 -13.89
N LYS A 71 -0.78 -2.88 -12.60
CA LYS A 71 -1.87 -2.21 -11.90
C LYS A 71 -1.49 -2.02 -10.44
N ILE A 72 -1.89 -0.90 -9.86
CA ILE A 72 -1.67 -0.59 -8.45
C ILE A 72 -2.94 -0.85 -7.64
N VAL A 73 -2.78 -1.50 -6.48
CA VAL A 73 -3.81 -1.63 -5.45
C VAL A 73 -3.27 -0.94 -4.20
N CYS A 74 -3.99 0.06 -3.71
CA CYS A 74 -3.56 0.85 -2.57
C CYS A 74 -3.98 0.22 -1.25
N PHE A 75 -3.11 0.30 -0.26
CA PHE A 75 -3.48 0.05 1.14
C PHE A 75 -2.74 1.03 2.03
N GLY A 76 -3.28 1.33 3.20
CA GLY A 76 -2.59 2.27 4.05
C GLY A 76 -3.29 2.57 5.36
N THR A 77 -2.65 3.44 6.13
CA THR A 77 -3.14 3.89 7.42
C THR A 77 -3.12 5.41 7.50
N SER A 78 -4.02 5.96 8.29
CA SER A 78 -3.93 7.36 8.71
C SER A 78 -4.75 7.55 9.98
N ALA A 79 -4.49 8.65 10.70
CA ALA A 79 -5.26 9.00 11.88
C ALA A 79 -6.63 9.56 11.50
N MET A 80 -6.74 10.30 10.42
CA MET A 80 -7.94 11.07 10.08
C MET A 80 -8.46 10.87 8.66
N MET A 81 -7.61 10.57 7.70
CA MET A 81 -8.01 10.43 6.30
C MET A 81 -8.58 9.05 6.01
N LYS A 82 -9.37 8.92 4.96
CA LYS A 82 -10.04 7.66 4.60
C LYS A 82 -9.44 6.95 3.40
N SER A 83 -8.56 7.61 2.65
CA SER A 83 -8.03 7.05 1.42
C SER A 83 -6.72 7.72 1.04
N MET A 84 -5.79 6.95 0.46
CA MET A 84 -4.57 7.45 -0.16
C MET A 84 -4.63 7.33 -1.68
N LYS A 85 -5.75 6.90 -2.22
CA LYS A 85 -5.88 6.57 -3.63
C LYS A 85 -5.72 7.79 -4.54
N LYS A 86 -6.23 8.94 -4.12
CA LYS A 86 -6.19 10.16 -4.94
C LYS A 86 -4.77 10.62 -5.28
N PRO A 87 -3.85 10.79 -4.33
CA PRO A 87 -2.48 11.17 -4.66
C PRO A 87 -1.71 10.08 -5.41
N VAL A 88 -1.97 8.81 -5.12
CA VAL A 88 -1.36 7.71 -5.87
C VAL A 88 -1.86 7.69 -7.32
N THR A 89 -3.16 7.88 -7.52
CA THR A 89 -3.74 7.94 -8.87
C THR A 89 -3.13 9.09 -9.67
N LYS A 90 -2.91 10.23 -9.03
CA LYS A 90 -2.34 11.40 -9.68
C LYS A 90 -0.95 11.10 -10.26
N VAL A 91 -0.06 10.49 -9.48
CA VAL A 91 1.28 10.16 -9.95
C VAL A 91 1.26 9.01 -10.96
N ALA A 92 0.44 8.00 -10.74
CA ALA A 92 0.33 6.85 -11.65
C ALA A 92 -0.14 7.29 -13.04
N LYS A 93 -1.06 8.25 -13.09
CA LYS A 93 -1.58 8.79 -14.35
C LYS A 93 -0.49 9.44 -15.19
N THR A 94 0.49 10.09 -14.58
CA THR A 94 1.60 10.73 -15.30
C THR A 94 2.50 9.72 -16.01
N VAL A 95 2.48 8.46 -15.58
CA VAL A 95 3.31 7.39 -16.15
C VAL A 95 2.47 6.27 -16.78
N GLY A 96 1.17 6.49 -16.95
CA GLY A 96 0.31 5.57 -17.68
C GLY A 96 -0.05 4.28 -16.95
N ILE A 97 -0.07 4.29 -15.61
CA ILE A 97 -0.36 3.09 -14.80
C ILE A 97 -1.78 3.18 -14.25
N ALA A 98 -2.53 2.09 -14.37
CA ALA A 98 -3.87 1.98 -13.81
C ALA A 98 -3.82 1.78 -12.28
N VAL A 99 -4.76 2.42 -11.58
CA VAL A 99 -4.94 2.23 -10.13
C VAL A 99 -6.32 1.61 -9.93
N SER A 100 -6.37 0.51 -9.19
CA SER A 100 -7.62 -0.18 -8.88
C SER A 100 -8.56 0.71 -8.06
N ASP A 101 -9.85 0.56 -8.29
CA ASP A 101 -10.86 1.18 -7.44
C ASP A 101 -10.94 0.53 -6.06
N GLU A 102 -10.45 -0.70 -5.94
CA GLU A 102 -10.39 -1.39 -4.66
C GLU A 102 -9.20 -0.90 -3.85
N GLU A 103 -9.45 -0.63 -2.57
CA GLU A 103 -8.44 -0.09 -1.66
C GLU A 103 -8.73 -0.58 -0.25
N PHE A 104 -7.68 -0.87 0.53
CA PHE A 104 -7.81 -1.11 1.96
C PHE A 104 -7.21 0.05 2.74
N HIS A 105 -7.98 0.59 3.67
CA HIS A 105 -7.52 1.69 4.51
C HIS A 105 -8.07 1.51 5.92
N CYS A 106 -7.23 1.71 6.93
CA CYS A 106 -7.66 1.68 8.32
C CYS A 106 -6.98 2.76 9.14
N ARG A 107 -7.38 2.90 10.39
CA ARG A 107 -6.74 3.86 11.30
C ARG A 107 -5.37 3.35 11.73
N GLY A 108 -4.44 4.26 11.92
CA GLY A 108 -3.13 3.99 12.46
C GLY A 108 -2.85 4.90 13.63
N ARG A 109 -2.01 4.45 14.54
CA ARG A 109 -1.61 5.24 15.71
C ARG A 109 -0.91 6.52 15.28
N PHE A 110 -1.35 7.64 15.84
CA PHE A 110 -0.68 8.92 15.69
C PHE A 110 -0.65 9.60 17.07
N GLY A 111 0.52 9.56 17.72
CA GLY A 111 0.64 10.04 19.09
C GLY A 111 -0.25 9.24 20.02
N LYS A 112 -1.23 9.92 20.67
CA LYS A 112 -2.21 9.28 21.56
C LYS A 112 -3.49 8.86 20.85
N ILE A 113 -3.66 9.24 19.58
CA ILE A 113 -4.84 8.90 18.78
C ILE A 113 -4.68 7.49 18.22
N HIS A 114 -5.75 6.69 18.32
CA HIS A 114 -5.79 5.32 17.78
C HIS A 114 -4.63 4.45 18.26
N LYS A 115 -4.36 4.46 19.56
CA LYS A 115 -3.21 3.79 20.20
C LYS A 115 -2.98 2.36 19.79
N ASN A 116 -4.05 1.60 19.62
CA ASN A 116 -3.99 0.16 19.35
C ASN A 116 -4.27 -0.19 17.88
N ARG A 117 -4.21 0.82 17.00
CA ARG A 117 -4.52 0.60 15.58
C ARG A 117 -3.26 0.66 14.73
N PRO A 118 -3.06 -0.18 13.70
CA PRO A 118 -4.01 -1.24 13.35
C PRO A 118 -4.01 -2.37 14.40
N ASP A 119 -5.19 -2.90 14.65
CA ASP A 119 -5.38 -4.02 15.59
C ASP A 119 -5.52 -5.36 14.86
N ALA A 120 -5.79 -6.44 15.60
CA ALA A 120 -5.93 -7.78 15.01
C ALA A 120 -7.05 -7.84 13.97
N ASP A 121 -8.16 -7.12 14.19
CA ASP A 121 -9.27 -7.09 13.23
C ASP A 121 -8.87 -6.35 11.95
N ASP A 122 -8.11 -5.27 12.06
CA ASP A 122 -7.60 -4.53 10.91
C ASP A 122 -6.69 -5.43 10.06
N LEU A 123 -5.80 -6.20 10.71
CA LEU A 123 -4.89 -7.10 10.02
C LEU A 123 -5.63 -8.24 9.32
N LYS A 124 -6.65 -8.80 9.98
CA LYS A 124 -7.50 -9.81 9.39
C LYS A 124 -8.24 -9.29 8.17
N ASP A 125 -8.80 -8.09 8.27
CA ASP A 125 -9.53 -7.45 7.18
C ASP A 125 -8.60 -7.16 5.99
N ALA A 126 -7.37 -6.73 6.24
CA ALA A 126 -6.38 -6.50 5.20
C ALA A 126 -6.02 -7.80 4.48
N ALA A 127 -5.84 -8.90 5.23
CA ALA A 127 -5.56 -10.21 4.66
C ALA A 127 -6.71 -10.70 3.77
N GLU A 128 -7.94 -10.56 4.23
CA GLU A 128 -9.12 -10.96 3.46
C GLU A 128 -9.30 -10.10 2.21
N PHE A 129 -9.06 -8.80 2.32
CA PHE A 129 -9.07 -7.87 1.19
C PHE A 129 -8.09 -8.32 0.10
N ALA A 130 -6.86 -8.62 0.48
CA ALA A 130 -5.83 -9.02 -0.47
C ALA A 130 -6.19 -10.30 -1.22
N LYS A 131 -6.70 -11.30 -0.50
CA LYS A 131 -7.16 -12.55 -1.11
C LYS A 131 -8.26 -12.32 -2.12
N LYS A 132 -9.19 -11.42 -1.80
CA LYS A 132 -10.33 -11.10 -2.65
C LYS A 132 -9.90 -10.40 -3.93
N VAL A 133 -8.94 -9.48 -3.82
CA VAL A 133 -8.43 -8.72 -4.97
C VAL A 133 -7.75 -9.61 -6.01
N VAL A 134 -7.03 -10.64 -5.55
CA VAL A 134 -6.26 -11.52 -6.46
C VAL A 134 -7.02 -12.74 -6.94
N GLN A 135 -8.24 -12.91 -6.50
CA GLN A 135 -9.11 -14.01 -6.97
C GLN A 135 -9.38 -13.93 -8.46
#